data_d48a96645ec24354a564d4b2a6956941
#
_entry.id   d48a96645ec24354a564d4b2a6956941
#
_cell.length_a   1.000
_cell.length_b   1.000
_cell.length_c   1.000
_cell.angle_alpha   90.00
_cell.angle_beta   90.00
_cell.angle_gamma   90.00
#
_symmetry.space_group_name_H-M   'P 1'
#
loop_
_entity.id
_entity.type
_entity.pdbx_description
1 polymer ?
#
loop_
_entity_poly.entity_id
_entity_poly.type
_entity_poly.pdbx_seq_one_letter_code
_entity_poly.pdbx_strand_id
1 'polypeptide(L)' 'MIPEKIGFIGLGHIGGSVAKTVHRIYPDIQIVAYDTCRATLDAALSDGIITEALD' A
#
# COMPACT_ATOMS: atom_id res chain seq x y z
N MET A 1 19.52 -2.23 4.12
CA MET A 1 18.94 -2.90 2.94
C MET A 1 17.49 -2.48 2.77
N ILE A 2 17.10 -2.11 1.58
CA ILE A 2 15.72 -1.71 1.29
C ILE A 2 15.00 -2.92 0.70
N PRO A 3 13.85 -3.34 1.26
CA PRO A 3 13.12 -4.47 0.71
C PRO A 3 12.55 -4.15 -0.68
N GLU A 4 12.41 -5.15 -1.52
CA GLU A 4 11.78 -4.99 -2.83
C GLU A 4 10.26 -4.94 -2.74
N LYS A 5 9.71 -5.47 -1.67
CA LYS A 5 8.28 -5.59 -1.50
C LYS A 5 7.91 -5.42 -0.03
N ILE A 6 6.88 -4.64 0.22
CA ILE A 6 6.36 -4.41 1.56
C ILE A 6 4.89 -4.79 1.58
N GLY A 7 4.46 -5.52 2.60
CA GLY A 7 3.06 -5.89 2.80
C GLY A 7 2.45 -5.12 3.97
N PHE A 8 1.22 -4.67 3.79
CA PHE A 8 0.45 -4.03 4.86
C PHE A 8 -0.79 -4.87 5.15
N ILE A 9 -1.08 -5.06 6.44
CA ILE A 9 -2.33 -5.67 6.89
C ILE A 9 -3.12 -4.58 7.58
N GLY A 10 -4.30 -4.26 7.06
CA GLY A 10 -5.10 -3.16 7.57
C GLY A 10 -4.58 -1.81 7.06
N LEU A 11 -5.02 -1.41 5.87
CA LEU A 11 -4.50 -0.23 5.21
C LEU A 11 -5.07 1.08 5.74
N GLY A 12 -6.09 1.12 6.54
CA GLY A 12 -6.78 2.30 7.05
C GLY A 12 -5.98 3.62 7.10
N HIS A 13 -6.38 4.57 7.92
CA HIS A 13 -5.75 5.90 7.92
C HIS A 13 -4.23 5.86 8.16
N ILE A 14 -3.80 5.14 9.18
CA ILE A 14 -2.38 5.10 9.56
C ILE A 14 -1.59 4.31 8.52
N GLY A 15 -2.08 3.14 8.15
CA GLY A 15 -1.42 2.30 7.15
C GLY A 15 -1.33 3.00 5.79
N GLY A 16 -2.40 3.70 5.40
CA GLY A 16 -2.42 4.46 4.16
C GLY A 16 -1.39 5.58 4.13
N SER A 17 -1.24 6.30 5.25
CA SER A 17 -0.23 7.36 5.35
C SER A 17 1.18 6.82 5.24
N VAL A 18 1.46 5.69 5.91
CA VAL A 18 2.77 5.04 5.83
C VAL A 18 3.04 4.56 4.41
N ALA A 19 2.05 3.93 3.78
CA ALA A 19 2.20 3.45 2.41
C ALA A 19 2.49 4.59 1.43
N LYS A 20 1.80 5.72 1.57
CA LYS A 20 2.05 6.91 0.75
C LYS A 20 3.47 7.42 0.93
N THR A 21 3.93 7.47 2.18
CA THR A 21 5.28 7.94 2.49
C THR A 21 6.32 7.02 1.86
N VAL A 22 6.15 5.71 2.00
CA VAL A 22 7.07 4.74 1.41
C VAL A 22 7.07 4.87 -0.11
N HIS A 23 5.90 4.98 -0.72
CA HIS A 23 5.80 5.12 -2.17
C HIS A 23 6.51 6.38 -2.66
N ARG A 24 6.39 7.48 -1.92
CA ARG A 24 7.03 8.74 -2.28
C ARG A 24 8.55 8.66 -2.19
N ILE A 25 9.06 8.06 -1.12
CA ILE A 25 10.50 8.00 -0.85
C ILE A 25 11.16 6.90 -1.68
N TYR A 26 10.47 5.77 -1.85
CA TYR A 26 11.00 4.60 -2.54
C TYR A 26 10.02 4.13 -3.62
N PRO A 27 9.92 4.85 -4.73
CA PRO A 27 8.90 4.55 -5.75
C PRO A 27 9.07 3.18 -6.44
N ASP A 28 10.26 2.57 -6.32
CA ASP A 28 10.51 1.26 -6.94
C ASP A 28 10.07 0.08 -6.06
N ILE A 29 9.71 0.33 -4.80
CA ILE A 29 9.26 -0.73 -3.91
C ILE A 29 7.82 -1.10 -4.26
N GLN A 30 7.56 -2.40 -4.40
CA GLN A 30 6.21 -2.89 -4.58
C GLN A 30 5.50 -2.91 -3.22
N ILE A 31 4.31 -2.34 -3.18
CA ILE A 31 3.51 -2.31 -1.96
C ILE A 31 2.26 -3.15 -2.19
N VAL A 32 2.07 -4.17 -1.37
CA VAL A 32 0.88 -5.00 -1.39
C VAL A 32 0.10 -4.76 -0.11
N ALA A 33 -1.21 -4.84 -0.16
CA ALA A 33 -2.03 -4.55 1.00
C ALA A 33 -3.23 -5.48 1.08
N TYR A 34 -3.62 -5.78 2.31
CA TYR A 34 -4.84 -6.49 2.63
C TYR A 34 -5.69 -5.63 3.56
N ASP A 35 -6.97 -5.51 3.26
CA ASP A 35 -7.90 -4.79 4.12
C ASP A 35 -9.28 -5.40 3.93
N THR A 36 -10.07 -5.39 4.99
CA THR A 36 -11.45 -5.84 4.93
C THR A 36 -12.35 -4.85 4.17
N CYS A 37 -11.91 -3.61 4.04
CA CYS A 37 -12.64 -2.59 3.30
C CYS A 37 -12.14 -2.52 1.85
N ARG A 38 -12.88 -3.10 0.93
CA ARG A 38 -12.50 -3.15 -0.48
C ARG A 38 -12.37 -1.74 -1.09
N ALA A 39 -13.21 -0.80 -0.65
CA ALA A 39 -13.14 0.56 -1.15
C ALA A 39 -11.80 1.21 -0.84
N THR A 40 -11.23 0.94 0.33
CA THR A 40 -9.91 1.44 0.71
C THR A 40 -8.83 0.89 -0.22
N LEU A 41 -8.88 -0.42 -0.52
CA LEU A 41 -7.92 -1.05 -1.43
C LEU A 41 -8.05 -0.49 -2.84
N ASP A 42 -9.27 -0.33 -3.32
CA ASP A 42 -9.51 0.17 -4.68
C ASP A 42 -9.00 1.61 -4.83
N ALA A 43 -9.20 2.44 -3.82
CA ALA A 43 -8.70 3.81 -3.84
C ALA A 43 -7.16 3.83 -3.87
N ALA A 44 -6.52 2.98 -3.07
CA ALA A 44 -5.07 2.90 -3.02
C ALA A 44 -4.49 2.40 -4.34
N LEU A 45 -5.14 1.44 -4.98
CA LEU A 45 -4.74 0.96 -6.31
C LEU A 45 -4.87 2.07 -7.35
N SER A 46 -6.01 2.77 -7.33
CA SER A 46 -6.28 3.85 -8.27
C SER A 46 -5.29 5.00 -8.13
N ASP A 47 -4.87 5.30 -6.91
CA ASP A 47 -3.88 6.34 -6.64
C ASP A 47 -2.45 5.88 -6.90
N GLY A 48 -2.24 4.61 -7.20
CA GLY A 48 -0.91 4.07 -7.44
C GLY A 48 -0.07 3.87 -6.19
N ILE A 49 -0.70 3.95 -5.01
CA ILE A 49 0.00 3.79 -3.72
C ILE A 49 0.39 2.33 -3.50
N ILE A 50 -0.50 1.41 -3.83
CA ILE A 50 -0.21 -0.02 -3.74
C ILE A 50 -0.20 -0.62 -5.15
N THR A 51 0.60 -1.67 -5.32
CA THR A 51 0.69 -2.37 -6.59
C THR A 51 -0.28 -3.54 -6.68
N GLU A 52 -0.67 -4.10 -5.54
CA GLU A 52 -1.56 -5.25 -5.51
C GLU A 52 -2.38 -5.25 -4.23
N ALA A 53 -3.66 -5.54 -4.37
CA ALA A 53 -4.56 -5.74 -3.23
C ALA A 53 -4.74 -7.23 -3.02
N LEU A 54 -4.55 -7.67 -1.77
CA LEU A 54 -4.72 -9.07 -1.39
C LEU A 54 -6.10 -9.27 -0.78
N ASP A 55 -6.70 -10.41 -1.05
CA ASP A 55 -7.99 -10.78 -0.47
C ASP A 55 -7.84 -11.47 0.88
#